data_d9596b0f8a11e94b8207d787a35211ef
#
_entry.id   d9596b0f8a11e94b8207d787a35211ef
#
_cell.length_a   1.000
_cell.length_b   1.000
_cell.length_c   1.000
_cell.angle_alpha   90.00
_cell.angle_beta   90.00
_cell.angle_gamma   90.00
#
_symmetry.space_group_name_H-M   'P 1'
#
loop_
_entity.id
_entity.type
_entity.pdbx_description
1 polymer ?
#
loop_
_entity_poly.entity_id
_entity_poly.type
_entity_poly.pdbx_seq_one_letter_code
_entity_poly.pdbx_strand_id
1 'polypeptide(L)'
;SDAWDMDFIGKYWSNSNKEGIAKLLFSRNIDSKGRPEGIGLSMWRVNVGGGSSEQGDASGIPDKYERRVECFLNQDGSYNWSKQAGQQYFMQKAKEYGCESFVLFTNTPPVWYTKNGLAFPTKGASSNQDEDKNNLKDEHYEDFAEFLATVTKHFVDQGYNIPLISPINEPQVDWRKTPGADAEQEGCSYTHEKTKILVTALNDKLEEKGLATNILLGEASRWEPIYTTNSGGYYSNLVDHYFNPDYKNYYNGNEEGKYYLGNLKHVPNILCAHSYHTDKTWSSLKTAREKAYEKAQQFGVELYQTEWSMLSTDYDNYENYDDASYMDLALSMARVLHHDLATANVRSWSYW
;
A
#
# COMPACT_ATOMS: atom_id res chain seq x y z
N SER A 1 6.23 -5.95 -4.39
CA SER A 1 7.21 -6.80 -3.71
C SER A 1 6.81 -7.00 -2.27
N ASP A 2 7.01 -8.17 -1.75
CA ASP A 2 6.87 -8.44 -0.32
C ASP A 2 7.96 -7.69 0.45
N ALA A 3 7.58 -6.58 1.07
CA ALA A 3 8.54 -5.69 1.73
C ALA A 3 9.15 -6.33 2.98
N TRP A 4 8.42 -7.22 3.65
CA TRP A 4 8.91 -7.92 4.84
C TRP A 4 9.97 -8.96 4.48
N ASP A 5 9.68 -9.83 3.51
CA ASP A 5 10.64 -10.83 3.04
C ASP A 5 11.90 -10.17 2.47
N MET A 6 11.74 -9.07 1.73
CA MET A 6 12.87 -8.35 1.19
C MET A 6 13.74 -7.73 2.28
N ASP A 7 13.16 -7.20 3.35
CA ASP A 7 13.94 -6.69 4.48
C ASP A 7 14.67 -7.83 5.21
N PHE A 8 14.00 -8.95 5.45
CA PHE A 8 14.60 -10.13 6.06
C PHE A 8 15.74 -10.72 5.21
N ILE A 9 15.49 -10.95 3.92
CA ILE A 9 16.48 -11.49 2.98
C ILE A 9 17.68 -10.54 2.88
N GLY A 10 17.44 -9.24 2.72
CA GLY A 10 18.49 -8.24 2.61
C GLY A 10 19.37 -8.12 3.85
N LYS A 11 18.83 -8.38 5.05
CA LYS A 11 19.56 -8.36 6.31
C LYS A 11 20.34 -9.66 6.56
N TYR A 12 19.73 -10.82 6.34
CA TYR A 12 20.19 -12.08 6.92
C TYR A 12 20.76 -13.08 5.91
N TRP A 13 20.42 -12.98 4.62
CA TRP A 13 20.91 -13.93 3.63
C TRP A 13 22.33 -13.59 3.17
N SER A 14 23.01 -14.59 2.59
CA SER A 14 24.36 -14.40 2.05
C SER A 14 24.39 -13.37 0.92
N ASN A 15 25.52 -12.67 0.76
CA ASN A 15 25.67 -11.70 -0.32
C ASN A 15 25.42 -12.31 -1.71
N SER A 16 25.85 -13.56 -1.93
CA SER A 16 25.61 -14.26 -3.19
C SER A 16 24.12 -14.48 -3.46
N ASN A 17 23.35 -14.89 -2.44
CA ASN A 17 21.92 -15.17 -2.61
C ASN A 17 21.12 -13.90 -2.86
N LYS A 18 21.33 -12.87 -2.05
CA LYS A 18 20.60 -11.61 -2.22
C LYS A 18 20.97 -10.86 -3.50
N GLU A 19 22.23 -10.94 -3.96
CA GLU A 19 22.63 -10.42 -5.28
C GLU A 19 21.97 -11.23 -6.41
N GLY A 20 21.89 -12.55 -6.27
CA GLY A 20 21.19 -13.41 -7.23
C GLY A 20 19.71 -13.05 -7.34
N ILE A 21 19.03 -12.81 -6.21
CA ILE A 21 17.63 -12.36 -6.18
C ILE A 21 17.49 -10.99 -6.83
N ALA A 22 18.32 -10.03 -6.47
CA ALA A 22 18.30 -8.69 -7.07
C ALA A 22 18.47 -8.75 -8.59
N LYS A 23 19.39 -9.58 -9.09
CA LYS A 23 19.58 -9.81 -10.52
C LYS A 23 18.33 -10.38 -11.19
N LEU A 24 17.71 -11.40 -10.60
CA LEU A 24 16.48 -12.02 -11.13
C LEU A 24 15.31 -11.04 -11.19
N LEU A 25 15.19 -10.16 -10.22
CA LEU A 25 14.10 -9.18 -10.16
C LEU A 25 14.34 -7.99 -11.09
N PHE A 26 15.54 -7.44 -11.14
CA PHE A 26 15.77 -6.11 -11.73
C PHE A 26 16.59 -6.12 -13.02
N SER A 27 17.40 -7.17 -13.31
CA SER A 27 18.24 -7.15 -14.51
C SER A 27 17.39 -7.16 -15.78
N ARG A 28 17.77 -6.28 -16.72
CA ARG A 28 17.23 -6.23 -18.08
C ARG A 28 18.21 -6.78 -19.09
N ASN A 29 19.35 -7.33 -18.64
CA ASN A 29 20.37 -7.89 -19.48
C ASN A 29 19.90 -9.18 -20.14
N ILE A 30 20.48 -9.45 -21.32
CA ILE A 30 20.30 -10.68 -22.06
C ILE A 30 21.63 -11.46 -22.03
N ASP A 31 21.59 -12.73 -21.70
CA ASP A 31 22.78 -13.58 -21.68
C ASP A 31 23.30 -13.91 -23.10
N SER A 32 24.47 -14.53 -23.19
CA SER A 32 25.08 -14.90 -24.46
C SER A 32 24.26 -15.88 -25.31
N LYS A 33 23.20 -16.48 -24.74
CA LYS A 33 22.27 -17.40 -25.41
C LYS A 33 20.94 -16.72 -25.77
N GLY A 34 20.84 -15.41 -25.61
CA GLY A 34 19.63 -14.64 -25.91
C GLY A 34 18.52 -14.76 -24.86
N ARG A 35 18.82 -15.21 -23.63
CA ARG A 35 17.82 -15.35 -22.57
C ARG A 35 17.91 -14.18 -21.59
N PRO A 36 16.77 -13.65 -21.08
CA PRO A 36 16.81 -12.62 -20.07
C PRO A 36 17.45 -13.16 -18.76
N GLU A 37 18.28 -12.34 -18.14
CA GLU A 37 18.89 -12.66 -16.85
C GLU A 37 17.94 -12.38 -15.67
N GLY A 38 16.95 -11.53 -15.87
CA GLY A 38 15.93 -11.17 -14.88
C GLY A 38 14.62 -10.78 -15.53
N ILE A 39 13.61 -10.48 -14.71
CA ILE A 39 12.28 -10.03 -15.18
C ILE A 39 12.23 -8.51 -15.43
N GLY A 40 13.26 -7.77 -15.03
CA GLY A 40 13.43 -6.35 -15.36
C GLY A 40 12.38 -5.43 -14.78
N LEU A 41 12.05 -5.60 -13.49
CA LEU A 41 11.07 -4.74 -12.82
C LEU A 41 11.44 -3.26 -12.97
N SER A 42 10.49 -2.44 -13.37
CA SER A 42 10.66 -0.99 -13.60
C SER A 42 10.25 -0.13 -12.42
N MET A 43 9.49 -0.70 -11.49
CA MET A 43 9.02 -0.04 -10.28
C MET A 43 9.16 -0.97 -9.08
N TRP A 44 9.51 -0.38 -7.92
CA TRP A 44 9.63 -1.09 -6.66
C TRP A 44 8.84 -0.38 -5.56
N ARG A 45 7.95 -1.10 -4.87
CA ARG A 45 7.14 -0.57 -3.77
C ARG A 45 7.82 -0.86 -2.44
N VAL A 46 8.00 0.16 -1.58
CA VAL A 46 8.80 0.13 -0.35
C VAL A 46 7.92 0.49 0.83
N ASN A 47 7.94 -0.33 1.88
CA ASN A 47 7.18 -0.09 3.10
C ASN A 47 7.90 0.92 4.02
N VAL A 48 7.18 1.95 4.46
CA VAL A 48 7.60 2.85 5.52
C VAL A 48 6.93 2.38 6.82
N GLY A 49 7.65 1.64 7.65
CA GLY A 49 7.10 0.94 8.80
C GLY A 49 6.72 1.81 9.97
N GLY A 50 5.81 1.29 10.80
CA GLY A 50 5.31 1.96 11.99
C GLY A 50 6.09 1.70 13.28
N GLY A 51 7.00 0.72 13.31
CA GLY A 51 7.86 0.46 14.48
C GLY A 51 7.44 -0.70 15.36
N SER A 52 6.70 -1.66 14.80
CA SER A 52 6.39 -2.90 15.53
C SER A 52 7.64 -3.74 15.85
N SER A 53 8.70 -3.63 15.03
CA SER A 53 9.98 -4.30 15.30
C SER A 53 10.66 -3.80 16.56
N GLU A 54 10.64 -2.50 16.82
CA GLU A 54 11.23 -1.89 18.01
C GLU A 54 10.51 -2.29 19.29
N GLN A 55 9.23 -2.63 19.18
CA GLN A 55 8.44 -3.08 20.32
C GLN A 55 8.70 -4.55 20.69
N GLY A 56 9.32 -5.32 19.78
CA GLY A 56 9.57 -6.73 20.02
C GLY A 56 8.27 -7.50 20.30
N ASP A 57 8.27 -8.38 21.28
CA ASP A 57 7.09 -9.19 21.63
C ASP A 57 5.94 -8.36 22.21
N ALA A 58 6.21 -7.15 22.70
CA ALA A 58 5.17 -6.22 23.14
C ALA A 58 4.38 -5.60 21.98
N SER A 59 4.82 -5.78 20.74
CA SER A 59 4.10 -5.32 19.54
C SER A 59 2.73 -5.99 19.36
N GLY A 60 2.53 -7.19 19.92
CA GLY A 60 1.34 -8.02 19.65
C GLY A 60 1.31 -8.59 18.22
N ILE A 61 2.45 -8.60 17.51
CA ILE A 61 2.63 -9.25 16.22
C ILE A 61 3.63 -10.39 16.42
N PRO A 62 3.19 -11.68 16.41
CA PRO A 62 4.04 -12.81 16.74
C PRO A 62 5.20 -13.03 15.76
N ASP A 63 4.92 -12.88 14.48
CA ASP A 63 5.93 -13.08 13.44
C ASP A 63 6.89 -11.90 13.39
N LYS A 64 8.05 -12.11 14.01
CA LYS A 64 9.09 -11.09 14.14
C LYS A 64 9.93 -10.86 12.89
N TYR A 65 9.92 -11.82 11.97
CA TYR A 65 10.80 -11.78 10.79
C TYR A 65 10.07 -11.28 9.55
N GLU A 66 8.81 -11.66 9.40
CA GLU A 66 8.05 -11.43 8.18
C GLU A 66 6.92 -10.42 8.34
N ARG A 67 6.61 -9.97 9.59
CA ARG A 67 5.44 -9.11 9.83
C ARG A 67 5.72 -7.86 10.66
N ARG A 68 6.80 -7.83 11.46
CA ARG A 68 7.21 -6.64 12.19
C ARG A 68 8.07 -5.75 11.30
N VAL A 69 7.85 -4.45 11.36
CA VAL A 69 8.56 -3.46 10.53
C VAL A 69 9.25 -2.43 11.42
N GLU A 70 10.49 -2.07 11.07
CA GLU A 70 11.23 -0.99 11.73
C GLU A 70 10.71 0.38 11.28
N CYS A 71 10.72 1.37 12.17
CA CYS A 71 10.39 2.76 11.88
C CYS A 71 11.66 3.61 11.80
N PHE A 72 11.78 4.44 10.78
CA PHE A 72 12.90 5.41 10.68
C PHE A 72 12.87 6.48 11.76
N LEU A 73 11.68 6.80 12.31
CA LEU A 73 11.50 7.77 13.38
C LEU A 73 11.65 7.08 14.74
N ASN A 74 12.52 7.61 15.59
CA ASN A 74 12.64 7.21 16.99
C ASN A 74 11.60 7.95 17.85
N GLN A 75 11.34 7.44 19.05
CA GLN A 75 10.39 8.03 19.99
C GLN A 75 10.78 9.47 20.43
N ASP A 76 12.05 9.80 20.41
CA ASP A 76 12.57 11.14 20.77
C ASP A 76 12.48 12.15 19.61
N GLY A 77 11.90 11.77 18.47
CA GLY A 77 11.78 12.59 17.28
C GLY A 77 13.02 12.59 16.36
N SER A 78 14.10 11.93 16.73
CA SER A 78 15.26 11.76 15.85
C SER A 78 15.03 10.68 14.79
N TYR A 79 15.77 10.74 13.69
CA TYR A 79 15.71 9.75 12.62
C TYR A 79 16.89 8.79 12.64
N ASN A 80 16.63 7.51 12.48
CA ASN A 80 17.65 6.49 12.31
C ASN A 80 17.56 5.85 10.91
N TRP A 81 18.38 6.33 10.00
CA TRP A 81 18.42 5.90 8.61
C TRP A 81 19.08 4.55 8.38
N SER A 82 19.61 3.89 9.42
CA SER A 82 20.12 2.53 9.32
C SER A 82 19.03 1.46 9.43
N LYS A 83 17.80 1.86 9.77
CA LYS A 83 16.64 0.98 9.85
C LYS A 83 16.22 0.45 8.48
N GLN A 84 15.49 -0.66 8.47
CA GLN A 84 15.03 -1.31 7.24
C GLN A 84 16.17 -1.60 6.24
N ALA A 85 17.32 -1.98 6.77
CA ALA A 85 18.56 -2.15 6.00
C ALA A 85 18.41 -3.14 4.82
N GLY A 86 17.56 -4.14 4.96
CA GLY A 86 17.29 -5.10 3.89
C GLY A 86 16.49 -4.49 2.75
N GLN A 87 15.44 -3.71 3.02
CA GLN A 87 14.72 -2.98 1.98
C GLN A 87 15.64 -1.96 1.28
N GLN A 88 16.45 -1.23 2.05
CA GLN A 88 17.41 -0.27 1.49
C GLN A 88 18.45 -0.97 0.58
N TYR A 89 18.91 -2.18 0.96
CA TYR A 89 19.79 -2.97 0.09
C TYR A 89 19.14 -3.24 -1.27
N PHE A 90 17.88 -3.70 -1.28
CA PHE A 90 17.17 -3.99 -2.54
C PHE A 90 16.81 -2.71 -3.32
N MET A 91 16.53 -1.60 -2.65
CA MET A 91 16.37 -0.29 -3.32
C MET A 91 17.65 0.09 -4.06
N GLN A 92 18.80 -0.03 -3.41
CA GLN A 92 20.09 0.25 -4.03
C GLN A 92 20.34 -0.66 -5.24
N LYS A 93 20.12 -1.97 -5.10
CA LYS A 93 20.29 -2.93 -6.19
C LYS A 93 19.32 -2.67 -7.34
N ALA A 94 18.06 -2.39 -7.05
CA ALA A 94 17.08 -2.01 -8.05
C ALA A 94 17.56 -0.81 -8.88
N LYS A 95 18.05 0.24 -8.21
CA LYS A 95 18.63 1.43 -8.86
C LYS A 95 19.86 1.08 -9.71
N GLU A 96 20.78 0.25 -9.20
CA GLU A 96 21.97 -0.21 -9.94
C GLU A 96 21.60 -0.99 -11.21
N TYR A 97 20.52 -1.77 -11.20
CA TYR A 97 20.01 -2.50 -12.37
C TYR A 97 19.08 -1.67 -13.28
N GLY A 98 18.82 -0.40 -12.93
CA GLY A 98 18.04 0.53 -13.75
C GLY A 98 16.54 0.48 -13.51
N CYS A 99 16.08 0.09 -12.32
CA CYS A 99 14.70 0.30 -11.89
C CYS A 99 14.40 1.80 -11.88
N GLU A 100 13.31 2.19 -12.54
CA GLU A 100 13.05 3.59 -12.91
C GLU A 100 12.40 4.39 -11.79
N SER A 101 11.63 3.73 -10.91
CA SER A 101 10.85 4.41 -9.87
C SER A 101 10.64 3.57 -8.62
N PHE A 102 10.41 4.27 -7.52
CA PHE A 102 10.08 3.68 -6.23
C PHE A 102 8.79 4.31 -5.71
N VAL A 103 7.89 3.50 -5.17
CA VAL A 103 6.67 3.95 -4.51
C VAL A 103 6.81 3.67 -3.03
N LEU A 104 6.71 4.71 -2.20
CA LEU A 104 6.66 4.53 -0.75
C LEU A 104 5.23 4.28 -0.32
N PHE A 105 5.02 3.38 0.64
CA PHE A 105 3.72 3.17 1.26
C PHE A 105 3.85 2.86 2.74
N THR A 106 2.79 2.98 3.50
CA THR A 106 2.77 2.65 4.92
C THR A 106 1.49 1.93 5.31
N ASN A 107 1.60 0.96 6.22
CA ASN A 107 0.46 0.24 6.77
C ASN A 107 -0.13 0.95 7.99
N THR A 108 0.67 1.69 8.74
CA THR A 108 0.27 2.32 10.00
C THR A 108 1.14 3.54 10.30
N PRO A 109 0.63 4.53 11.07
CA PRO A 109 1.49 5.60 11.60
C PRO A 109 2.57 5.03 12.53
N PRO A 110 3.67 5.78 12.80
CA PRO A 110 4.60 5.44 13.87
C PRO A 110 3.86 5.15 15.18
N VAL A 111 4.24 4.08 15.87
CA VAL A 111 3.56 3.64 17.11
C VAL A 111 3.51 4.72 18.19
N TRP A 112 4.44 5.69 18.15
CA TRP A 112 4.45 6.86 19.05
C TRP A 112 3.26 7.79 18.84
N TYR A 113 2.67 7.78 17.65
CA TYR A 113 1.53 8.61 17.24
C TYR A 113 0.20 7.89 17.34
N THR A 114 0.18 6.60 17.71
CA THR A 114 -1.05 5.81 17.79
C THR A 114 -1.74 5.90 19.13
N LYS A 115 -3.07 5.78 19.13
CA LYS A 115 -3.94 5.89 20.33
C LYS A 115 -3.62 4.85 21.41
N ASN A 116 -3.28 3.63 20.98
CA ASN A 116 -2.97 2.51 21.90
C ASN A 116 -1.47 2.19 22.00
N GLY A 117 -0.60 2.93 21.31
CA GLY A 117 0.83 2.69 21.28
C GLY A 117 1.25 1.45 20.46
N LEU A 118 0.33 0.82 19.69
CA LEU A 118 0.61 -0.35 18.88
C LEU A 118 0.48 -0.01 17.38
N ALA A 119 1.05 -0.85 16.54
CA ALA A 119 1.00 -0.71 15.09
C ALA A 119 -0.34 -1.18 14.46
N PHE A 120 -1.33 -1.47 15.27
CA PHE A 120 -2.69 -1.80 14.86
C PHE A 120 -3.68 -1.31 15.92
N PRO A 121 -4.96 -1.02 15.55
CA PRO A 121 -5.97 -0.58 16.49
C PRO A 121 -6.54 -1.75 17.32
N THR A 122 -7.06 -1.45 18.50
CA THR A 122 -7.79 -2.41 19.32
C THR A 122 -9.29 -2.09 19.34
N LYS A 123 -10.13 -3.12 19.45
CA LYS A 123 -11.58 -2.94 19.60
C LYS A 123 -11.88 -2.32 20.94
N GLY A 124 -12.72 -1.27 20.96
CA GLY A 124 -13.31 -0.75 22.17
C GLY A 124 -14.27 -1.74 22.82
N ALA A 125 -14.83 -1.36 23.96
CA ALA A 125 -15.83 -2.14 24.66
C ALA A 125 -17.18 -2.21 23.92
N SER A 126 -17.40 -1.31 22.93
CA SER A 126 -18.61 -1.26 22.11
C SER A 126 -18.49 -2.18 20.90
N SER A 127 -19.58 -2.92 20.62
CA SER A 127 -19.71 -3.68 19.37
C SER A 127 -20.21 -2.84 18.19
N ASN A 128 -20.26 -1.51 18.33
CA ASN A 128 -20.79 -0.61 17.31
C ASN A 128 -19.92 -0.64 16.05
N GLN A 129 -20.50 -0.96 14.92
CA GLN A 129 -19.80 -0.98 13.60
C GLN A 129 -19.41 0.41 13.13
N ASP A 130 -20.03 1.46 13.67
CA ASP A 130 -19.74 2.86 13.36
C ASP A 130 -18.59 3.44 14.21
N GLU A 131 -17.99 2.63 15.10
CA GLU A 131 -16.85 3.03 15.91
C GLU A 131 -15.64 3.36 15.03
N ASP A 132 -14.96 4.46 15.34
CA ASP A 132 -13.75 4.88 14.65
C ASP A 132 -12.66 3.79 14.72
N LYS A 133 -12.33 3.21 13.58
CA LYS A 133 -11.33 2.14 13.45
C LYS A 133 -9.91 2.68 13.26
N ASN A 134 -9.76 4.00 13.29
CA ASN A 134 -8.48 4.68 13.10
C ASN A 134 -7.66 4.69 14.39
N ASN A 135 -6.38 4.41 14.30
CA ASN A 135 -5.45 4.37 15.42
C ASN A 135 -4.56 5.62 15.54
N LEU A 136 -4.54 6.50 14.56
CA LEU A 136 -3.78 7.75 14.64
C LEU A 136 -4.47 8.72 15.62
N LYS A 137 -3.72 9.30 16.54
CA LYS A 137 -4.21 10.36 17.43
C LYS A 137 -4.53 11.62 16.63
N ASP A 138 -5.58 12.33 17.01
CA ASP A 138 -6.04 13.51 16.26
C ASP A 138 -5.00 14.63 16.23
N GLU A 139 -4.20 14.78 17.27
CA GLU A 139 -3.11 15.75 17.36
C GLU A 139 -1.87 15.42 16.52
N HIS A 140 -1.73 14.21 15.95
CA HIS A 140 -0.54 13.76 15.25
C HIS A 140 -0.69 13.62 13.72
N TYR A 141 -1.75 14.16 13.11
CA TYR A 141 -1.90 14.11 11.65
C TYR A 141 -0.80 14.89 10.92
N GLU A 142 -0.47 16.09 11.43
CA GLU A 142 0.62 16.91 10.89
C GLU A 142 1.99 16.25 11.11
N ASP A 143 2.23 15.68 12.28
CA ASP A 143 3.48 14.99 12.60
C ASP A 143 3.67 13.74 11.72
N PHE A 144 2.59 13.01 11.44
CA PHE A 144 2.63 11.85 10.54
C PHE A 144 2.89 12.27 9.10
N ALA A 145 2.25 13.33 8.63
CA ALA A 145 2.53 13.91 7.31
C ALA A 145 3.99 14.40 7.21
N GLU A 146 4.51 15.06 8.24
CA GLU A 146 5.91 15.49 8.32
C GLU A 146 6.87 14.30 8.26
N PHE A 147 6.58 13.21 8.98
CA PHE A 147 7.37 11.98 8.94
C PHE A 147 7.43 11.39 7.53
N LEU A 148 6.29 11.24 6.86
CA LEU A 148 6.22 10.69 5.51
C LEU A 148 6.97 11.56 4.50
N ALA A 149 6.79 12.87 4.56
CA ALA A 149 7.49 13.81 3.68
C ALA A 149 9.00 13.84 3.95
N THR A 150 9.42 13.67 5.22
CA THR A 150 10.85 13.61 5.60
C THR A 150 11.51 12.33 5.09
N VAL A 151 10.85 11.18 5.23
CA VAL A 151 11.35 9.92 4.67
C VAL A 151 11.44 10.00 3.14
N THR A 152 10.43 10.58 2.50
CA THR A 152 10.43 10.79 1.05
C THR A 152 11.62 11.67 0.63
N LYS A 153 11.81 12.80 1.32
CA LYS A 153 12.93 13.71 1.02
C LYS A 153 14.28 13.03 1.20
N HIS A 154 14.47 12.25 2.26
CA HIS A 154 15.70 11.51 2.49
C HIS A 154 16.09 10.64 1.30
N PHE A 155 15.16 9.86 0.75
CA PHE A 155 15.45 9.01 -0.40
C PHE A 155 15.60 9.80 -1.71
N VAL A 156 14.82 10.87 -1.90
CA VAL A 156 14.97 11.76 -3.05
C VAL A 156 16.36 12.43 -3.04
N ASP A 157 16.84 12.90 -1.89
CA ASP A 157 18.18 13.50 -1.73
C ASP A 157 19.31 12.48 -2.01
N GLN A 158 19.06 11.18 -1.81
CA GLN A 158 19.96 10.10 -2.22
C GLN A 158 19.85 9.73 -3.71
N GLY A 159 19.04 10.45 -4.47
CA GLY A 159 18.87 10.27 -5.90
C GLY A 159 17.97 9.09 -6.29
N TYR A 160 17.05 8.68 -5.41
CA TYR A 160 15.95 7.79 -5.78
C TYR A 160 14.83 8.59 -6.43
N ASN A 161 14.28 8.07 -7.53
CA ASN A 161 13.08 8.63 -8.14
C ASN A 161 11.84 8.10 -7.39
N ILE A 162 11.22 8.96 -6.58
CA ILE A 162 10.02 8.65 -5.79
C ILE A 162 8.82 9.44 -6.36
N PRO A 163 8.20 9.00 -7.45
CA PRO A 163 7.08 9.72 -8.04
C PRO A 163 5.81 9.70 -7.18
N LEU A 164 5.64 8.66 -6.36
CA LEU A 164 4.43 8.42 -5.61
C LEU A 164 4.73 7.98 -4.16
N ILE A 165 3.89 8.47 -3.23
CA ILE A 165 3.77 7.97 -1.86
C ILE A 165 2.32 7.65 -1.53
N SER A 166 2.09 6.46 -0.98
CA SER A 166 0.77 6.03 -0.49
C SER A 166 0.76 6.12 1.05
N PRO A 167 0.05 7.12 1.64
CA PRO A 167 0.06 7.35 3.08
C PRO A 167 -0.84 6.40 3.86
N ILE A 168 -1.65 5.60 3.18
CA ILE A 168 -2.68 4.74 3.75
C ILE A 168 -2.72 3.44 2.96
N ASN A 169 -2.76 2.30 3.65
CA ASN A 169 -2.95 0.98 3.03
C ASN A 169 -4.26 0.36 3.53
N GLU A 170 -5.07 -0.18 2.62
CA GLU A 170 -6.33 -0.88 2.87
C GLU A 170 -7.26 -0.16 3.88
N PRO A 171 -7.63 1.10 3.62
CA PRO A 171 -8.35 1.95 4.58
C PRO A 171 -9.68 1.37 5.06
N GLN A 172 -10.33 0.52 4.26
CA GLN A 172 -11.63 -0.07 4.56
C GLN A 172 -11.55 -1.35 5.39
N VAL A 173 -10.36 -1.94 5.55
CA VAL A 173 -10.17 -3.16 6.34
C VAL A 173 -10.29 -2.85 7.83
N ASP A 174 -10.99 -3.69 8.57
CA ASP A 174 -11.06 -3.59 10.03
C ASP A 174 -9.83 -4.25 10.66
N TRP A 175 -8.77 -3.45 10.84
CA TRP A 175 -7.51 -3.89 11.43
C TRP A 175 -7.58 -4.09 12.94
N ARG A 176 -8.71 -3.75 13.58
CA ARG A 176 -8.85 -3.84 15.04
C ARG A 176 -8.79 -5.29 15.52
N LYS A 177 -8.01 -5.51 16.56
CA LYS A 177 -7.98 -6.78 17.30
C LYS A 177 -8.64 -6.63 18.67
N THR A 178 -9.17 -7.72 19.21
CA THR A 178 -9.62 -7.75 20.60
C THR A 178 -8.44 -7.42 21.51
N PRO A 179 -8.62 -6.62 22.59
CA PRO A 179 -7.53 -6.32 23.51
C PRO A 179 -6.81 -7.58 23.98
N GLY A 180 -5.49 -7.61 23.84
CA GLY A 180 -4.65 -8.77 24.17
C GLY A 180 -4.61 -9.89 23.11
N ALA A 181 -5.29 -9.74 21.98
CA ALA A 181 -5.15 -10.67 20.86
C ALA A 181 -4.04 -10.21 19.91
N ASP A 182 -3.36 -11.18 19.32
CA ASP A 182 -2.33 -10.95 18.33
C ASP A 182 -2.88 -10.42 17.01
N ALA A 183 -2.10 -9.59 16.34
CA ALA A 183 -2.34 -9.16 14.97
C ALA A 183 -1.41 -9.89 14.00
N GLU A 184 -1.88 -10.09 12.78
CA GLU A 184 -1.07 -10.71 11.74
C GLU A 184 -0.01 -9.74 11.19
N GLN A 185 -0.30 -8.42 11.22
CA GLN A 185 0.56 -7.37 10.66
C GLN A 185 0.20 -5.98 11.19
N GLU A 186 1.00 -4.98 10.85
CA GLU A 186 0.67 -3.57 11.01
C GLU A 186 -0.54 -3.17 10.15
N GLY A 187 -1.40 -2.28 10.64
CA GLY A 187 -2.55 -1.79 9.89
C GLY A 187 -3.28 -0.64 10.58
N CYS A 188 -3.92 0.23 9.79
CA CYS A 188 -4.72 1.34 10.30
C CYS A 188 -5.82 1.71 9.30
N SER A 189 -7.07 1.74 9.74
CA SER A 189 -8.21 2.11 8.89
C SER A 189 -8.41 3.63 8.84
N TYR A 190 -8.91 4.13 7.72
CA TYR A 190 -9.16 5.57 7.54
C TYR A 190 -10.51 5.79 6.87
N THR A 191 -11.41 6.54 7.52
CA THR A 191 -12.61 7.08 6.88
C THR A 191 -12.23 8.14 5.83
N HIS A 192 -13.16 8.54 4.97
CA HIS A 192 -12.93 9.64 4.03
C HIS A 192 -12.51 10.95 4.72
N GLU A 193 -13.10 11.25 5.88
CA GLU A 193 -12.74 12.42 6.67
C GLU A 193 -11.28 12.36 7.15
N LYS A 194 -10.89 11.22 7.75
CA LYS A 194 -9.52 11.02 8.23
C LYS A 194 -8.50 10.98 7.09
N THR A 195 -8.87 10.39 5.95
CA THR A 195 -8.06 10.43 4.73
C THR A 195 -7.86 11.87 4.26
N LYS A 196 -8.92 12.68 4.20
CA LYS A 196 -8.80 14.08 3.77
C LYS A 196 -7.88 14.88 4.68
N ILE A 197 -7.98 14.72 6.00
CA ILE A 197 -7.10 15.42 6.95
C ILE A 197 -5.63 15.05 6.67
N LEU A 198 -5.31 13.76 6.62
CA LEU A 198 -3.93 13.30 6.39
C LEU A 198 -3.38 13.73 5.03
N VAL A 199 -4.18 13.55 3.97
CA VAL A 199 -3.75 13.86 2.60
C VAL A 199 -3.53 15.36 2.42
N THR A 200 -4.36 16.21 3.04
CA THR A 200 -4.17 17.67 3.01
C THR A 200 -2.87 18.05 3.72
N ALA A 201 -2.65 17.54 4.93
CA ALA A 201 -1.41 17.78 5.67
C ALA A 201 -0.17 17.30 4.88
N LEU A 202 -0.23 16.09 4.28
CA LEU A 202 0.88 15.57 3.49
C LEU A 202 1.14 16.38 2.22
N ASN A 203 0.07 16.84 1.53
CA ASN A 203 0.21 17.76 0.40
C ASN A 203 1.04 19.00 0.77
N ASP A 204 0.70 19.61 1.91
CA ASP A 204 1.38 20.82 2.38
C ASP A 204 2.84 20.55 2.77
N LYS A 205 3.12 19.40 3.41
CA LYS A 205 4.49 19.00 3.77
C LYS A 205 5.36 18.67 2.55
N LEU A 206 4.79 18.05 1.51
CA LEU A 206 5.51 17.82 0.24
C LEU A 206 5.86 19.15 -0.44
N GLU A 207 4.93 20.10 -0.44
CA GLU A 207 5.14 21.45 -0.96
C GLU A 207 6.22 22.21 -0.18
N GLU A 208 6.13 22.22 1.17
CA GLU A 208 7.12 22.87 2.07
C GLU A 208 8.54 22.32 1.83
N LYS A 209 8.67 21.03 1.54
CA LYS A 209 9.96 20.38 1.28
C LYS A 209 10.43 20.49 -0.18
N GLY A 210 9.63 21.10 -1.06
CA GLY A 210 9.93 21.24 -2.49
C GLY A 210 10.02 19.92 -3.24
N LEU A 211 9.23 18.91 -2.84
CA LEU A 211 9.22 17.59 -3.45
C LEU A 211 8.29 17.56 -4.66
N ALA A 212 8.69 16.82 -5.69
CA ALA A 212 7.84 16.54 -6.86
C ALA A 212 7.00 15.27 -6.69
N THR A 213 7.15 14.56 -5.59
CA THR A 213 6.40 13.34 -5.26
C THR A 213 4.92 13.64 -5.12
N ASN A 214 4.08 12.78 -5.69
CA ASN A 214 2.64 12.88 -5.58
C ASN A 214 2.07 11.84 -4.61
N ILE A 215 0.87 12.12 -4.10
CA ILE A 215 0.15 11.25 -3.18
C ILE A 215 -0.71 10.29 -4.00
N LEU A 216 -0.51 8.98 -3.79
CA LEU A 216 -1.33 7.94 -4.39
C LEU A 216 -2.48 7.61 -3.46
N LEU A 217 -3.70 7.78 -3.93
CA LEU A 217 -4.93 7.52 -3.18
C LEU A 217 -5.52 6.15 -3.52
N GLY A 218 -6.25 5.59 -2.54
CA GLY A 218 -7.00 4.36 -2.69
C GLY A 218 -6.46 3.24 -1.83
N GLU A 219 -5.54 2.44 -2.37
CA GLU A 219 -5.01 1.22 -1.72
C GLU A 219 -6.12 0.34 -1.12
N ALA A 220 -7.27 0.32 -1.78
CA ALA A 220 -8.37 -0.54 -1.36
C ALA A 220 -7.99 -2.01 -1.55
N SER A 221 -8.30 -2.89 -0.60
CA SER A 221 -7.92 -4.32 -0.67
C SER A 221 -8.50 -5.06 -1.87
N ARG A 222 -9.47 -4.46 -2.56
CA ARG A 222 -10.16 -4.99 -3.73
C ARG A 222 -10.79 -3.87 -4.55
N TRP A 223 -11.34 -4.21 -5.73
CA TRP A 223 -11.85 -3.22 -6.70
C TRP A 223 -13.18 -2.57 -6.33
N GLU A 224 -14.07 -3.25 -5.58
CA GLU A 224 -15.42 -2.74 -5.32
C GLU A 224 -15.46 -1.40 -4.58
N PRO A 225 -14.60 -1.11 -3.59
CA PRO A 225 -14.59 0.20 -2.92
C PRO A 225 -14.35 1.39 -3.86
N ILE A 226 -13.79 1.17 -5.03
CA ILE A 226 -13.56 2.22 -6.03
C ILE A 226 -14.89 2.85 -6.48
N TYR A 227 -15.94 2.05 -6.66
CA TYR A 227 -17.18 2.47 -7.34
C TYR A 227 -18.47 2.23 -6.55
N THR A 228 -18.45 1.51 -5.42
CA THR A 228 -19.68 1.14 -4.69
C THR A 228 -19.65 1.52 -3.23
N THR A 229 -20.84 1.75 -2.66
CA THR A 229 -21.06 2.01 -1.24
C THR A 229 -21.37 0.74 -0.43
N ASN A 230 -21.41 -0.44 -1.06
CA ASN A 230 -21.93 -1.67 -0.46
C ASN A 230 -21.14 -2.21 0.75
N SER A 231 -19.95 -1.72 1.04
CA SER A 231 -19.10 -2.22 2.14
C SER A 231 -18.81 -1.17 3.21
N GLY A 232 -19.78 -0.30 3.50
CA GLY A 232 -19.60 0.79 4.47
C GLY A 232 -19.16 2.08 3.77
N GLY A 233 -20.11 2.98 3.55
CA GLY A 233 -19.93 4.17 2.75
C GLY A 233 -18.94 5.21 3.32
N TYR A 234 -18.45 5.04 4.55
CA TYR A 234 -17.37 5.85 5.12
C TYR A 234 -15.98 5.46 4.58
N TYR A 235 -15.86 4.32 3.89
CA TYR A 235 -14.59 3.72 3.45
C TYR A 235 -14.59 3.33 1.97
N SER A 236 -15.65 3.63 1.22
CA SER A 236 -15.83 3.17 -0.17
C SER A 236 -16.43 4.24 -1.07
N ASN A 237 -16.66 3.93 -2.34
CA ASN A 237 -17.03 4.89 -3.38
C ASN A 237 -15.97 5.99 -3.57
N LEU A 238 -14.71 5.56 -3.65
CA LEU A 238 -13.54 6.44 -3.57
C LEU A 238 -13.47 7.45 -4.71
N VAL A 239 -13.89 7.06 -5.94
CA VAL A 239 -13.89 7.98 -7.09
C VAL A 239 -14.79 9.17 -6.82
N ASP A 240 -16.05 8.95 -6.41
CA ASP A 240 -16.96 10.06 -6.15
C ASP A 240 -16.48 10.94 -4.99
N HIS A 241 -16.01 10.32 -3.90
CA HIS A 241 -15.59 11.09 -2.73
C HIS A 241 -14.35 11.96 -3.00
N TYR A 242 -13.39 11.46 -3.78
CA TYR A 242 -12.11 12.15 -3.92
C TYR A 242 -11.97 12.96 -5.20
N PHE A 243 -12.72 12.62 -6.26
CA PHE A 243 -12.56 13.23 -7.58
C PHE A 243 -13.83 13.88 -8.14
N ASN A 244 -14.98 13.78 -7.45
CA ASN A 244 -16.21 14.49 -7.82
C ASN A 244 -16.44 15.67 -6.87
N PRO A 245 -16.22 16.93 -7.31
CA PRO A 245 -16.40 18.09 -6.46
C PRO A 245 -17.86 18.33 -6.06
N ASP A 246 -18.82 17.81 -6.82
CA ASP A 246 -20.25 18.01 -6.61
C ASP A 246 -20.90 16.84 -5.85
N TYR A 247 -20.11 15.83 -5.44
CA TYR A 247 -20.64 14.62 -4.81
C TYR A 247 -21.15 14.87 -3.40
N LYS A 248 -22.38 14.43 -3.16
CA LYS A 248 -22.99 14.42 -1.83
C LYS A 248 -23.84 13.18 -1.62
N ASN A 249 -23.79 12.66 -0.41
CA ASN A 249 -24.61 11.55 0.03
C ASN A 249 -24.73 11.52 1.56
N TYR A 250 -25.42 10.52 2.09
CA TYR A 250 -25.58 10.34 3.53
C TYR A 250 -24.24 10.28 4.29
N TYR A 251 -23.24 9.58 3.74
CA TYR A 251 -21.95 9.35 4.39
C TYR A 251 -21.03 10.57 4.46
N ASN A 252 -21.29 11.60 3.66
CA ASN A 252 -20.61 12.88 3.77
C ASN A 252 -21.50 13.99 4.39
N GLY A 253 -22.57 13.58 5.07
CA GLY A 253 -23.52 14.51 5.69
C GLY A 253 -24.33 15.32 4.69
N ASN A 254 -24.47 14.86 3.45
CA ASN A 254 -25.09 15.56 2.32
C ASN A 254 -24.43 16.91 1.98
N GLU A 255 -23.17 17.11 2.39
CA GLU A 255 -22.36 18.27 2.03
C GLU A 255 -21.64 18.00 0.71
N GLU A 256 -21.81 18.91 -0.27
CA GLU A 256 -21.26 18.79 -1.60
C GLU A 256 -19.73 18.88 -1.58
N GLY A 257 -19.05 17.94 -2.22
CA GLY A 257 -17.59 17.91 -2.31
C GLY A 257 -16.83 17.84 -0.98
N LYS A 258 -17.50 17.43 0.12
CA LYS A 258 -16.89 17.44 1.46
C LYS A 258 -15.51 16.79 1.53
N TYR A 259 -15.32 15.68 0.81
CA TYR A 259 -14.07 14.91 0.81
C TYR A 259 -13.28 15.04 -0.49
N TYR A 260 -13.62 16.02 -1.34
CA TYR A 260 -12.91 16.26 -2.60
C TYR A 260 -11.42 16.58 -2.34
N LEU A 261 -10.54 15.93 -3.11
CA LEU A 261 -9.08 16.02 -3.01
C LEU A 261 -8.41 16.37 -4.35
N GLY A 262 -9.17 16.30 -5.45
CA GLY A 262 -8.62 16.50 -6.80
C GLY A 262 -8.13 17.94 -7.09
N ASN A 263 -8.30 18.87 -6.16
CA ASN A 263 -7.78 20.24 -6.24
C ASN A 263 -6.42 20.42 -5.54
N LEU A 264 -5.91 19.39 -4.85
CA LEU A 264 -4.61 19.46 -4.18
C LEU A 264 -3.49 19.28 -5.19
N LYS A 265 -2.42 20.04 -5.05
CA LYS A 265 -1.31 20.07 -6.00
C LYS A 265 -0.62 18.71 -6.17
N HIS A 266 -0.43 17.99 -5.08
CA HIS A 266 0.23 16.69 -5.05
C HIS A 266 -0.73 15.50 -5.17
N VAL A 267 -1.99 15.71 -5.52
CA VAL A 267 -2.97 14.66 -5.77
C VAL A 267 -3.25 14.56 -7.26
N PRO A 268 -2.61 13.65 -7.99
CA PRO A 268 -2.88 13.44 -9.41
C PRO A 268 -4.21 12.70 -9.59
N ASN A 269 -4.77 12.75 -10.79
CA ASN A 269 -5.96 11.98 -11.14
C ASN A 269 -5.65 10.47 -11.26
N ILE A 270 -5.14 9.88 -10.19
CA ILE A 270 -4.79 8.47 -10.09
C ILE A 270 -5.42 7.90 -8.83
N LEU A 271 -6.02 6.73 -8.96
CA LEU A 271 -6.56 5.97 -7.84
C LEU A 271 -6.11 4.51 -7.93
N CYS A 272 -5.77 3.89 -6.81
CA CYS A 272 -5.31 2.51 -6.82
C CYS A 272 -6.18 1.57 -6.00
N ALA A 273 -6.10 0.30 -6.37
CA ALA A 273 -6.69 -0.82 -5.62
C ALA A 273 -5.79 -2.04 -5.71
N HIS A 274 -5.99 -2.95 -4.76
CA HIS A 274 -5.47 -4.30 -4.79
C HIS A 274 -6.42 -5.23 -5.58
N SER A 275 -5.92 -6.35 -6.03
CA SER A 275 -6.74 -7.31 -6.78
C SER A 275 -7.21 -8.52 -5.97
N TYR A 276 -7.08 -8.47 -4.62
CA TYR A 276 -7.56 -9.55 -3.74
C TYR A 276 -9.09 -9.70 -3.79
N HIS A 277 -9.57 -10.90 -3.50
CA HIS A 277 -11.00 -11.24 -3.37
C HIS A 277 -11.85 -11.06 -4.65
N THR A 278 -11.27 -10.56 -5.73
CA THR A 278 -11.92 -10.39 -7.04
C THR A 278 -11.27 -11.24 -8.13
N ASP A 279 -10.52 -12.25 -7.76
CA ASP A 279 -9.70 -13.12 -8.61
C ASP A 279 -10.22 -14.57 -8.72
N LYS A 280 -11.25 -14.95 -7.94
CA LYS A 280 -11.77 -16.33 -7.88
C LYS A 280 -12.54 -16.76 -9.12
N THR A 281 -13.57 -16.01 -9.47
CA THR A 281 -14.46 -16.36 -10.57
C THR A 281 -14.26 -15.48 -11.78
N TRP A 282 -14.50 -16.01 -12.98
CA TRP A 282 -14.44 -15.25 -14.22
C TRP A 282 -15.35 -14.01 -14.16
N SER A 283 -16.54 -14.15 -13.61
CA SER A 283 -17.49 -13.04 -13.47
C SER A 283 -16.97 -11.95 -12.54
N SER A 284 -16.43 -12.29 -11.37
CA SER A 284 -15.90 -11.30 -10.43
C SER A 284 -14.67 -10.58 -10.99
N LEU A 285 -13.76 -11.34 -11.63
CA LEU A 285 -12.60 -10.78 -12.33
C LEU A 285 -12.99 -9.69 -13.31
N LYS A 286 -13.92 -9.99 -14.21
CA LYS A 286 -14.33 -9.07 -15.27
C LYS A 286 -15.15 -7.91 -14.70
N THR A 287 -16.25 -8.23 -14.00
CA THR A 287 -17.27 -7.24 -13.62
C THR A 287 -16.74 -6.17 -12.65
N ALA A 288 -15.92 -6.56 -11.66
CA ALA A 288 -15.39 -5.59 -10.70
C ALA A 288 -14.49 -4.56 -11.40
N ARG A 289 -13.68 -5.02 -12.35
CA ARG A 289 -12.74 -4.18 -13.10
C ARG A 289 -13.43 -3.29 -14.14
N GLU A 290 -14.43 -3.83 -14.86
CA GLU A 290 -15.25 -3.02 -15.77
C GLU A 290 -15.91 -1.85 -15.03
N LYS A 291 -16.56 -2.13 -13.90
CA LYS A 291 -17.23 -1.09 -13.10
C LYS A 291 -16.24 -0.07 -12.52
N ALA A 292 -15.08 -0.53 -12.04
CA ALA A 292 -14.04 0.37 -11.54
C ALA A 292 -13.54 1.30 -12.66
N TYR A 293 -13.26 0.75 -13.84
CA TYR A 293 -12.83 1.51 -15.01
C TYR A 293 -13.91 2.52 -15.47
N GLU A 294 -15.15 2.05 -15.66
CA GLU A 294 -16.26 2.91 -16.07
C GLU A 294 -16.47 4.08 -15.10
N LYS A 295 -16.36 3.80 -13.79
CA LYS A 295 -16.50 4.83 -12.76
C LYS A 295 -15.33 5.83 -12.80
N ALA A 296 -14.10 5.35 -12.89
CA ALA A 296 -12.91 6.19 -12.95
C ALA A 296 -12.92 7.11 -14.18
N GLN A 297 -13.35 6.60 -15.35
CA GLN A 297 -13.42 7.37 -16.59
C GLN A 297 -14.39 8.56 -16.52
N GLN A 298 -15.42 8.52 -15.67
CA GLN A 298 -16.37 9.65 -15.51
C GLN A 298 -15.66 10.92 -15.04
N PHE A 299 -14.53 10.78 -14.35
CA PHE A 299 -13.76 11.90 -13.78
C PHE A 299 -12.32 11.98 -14.31
N GLY A 300 -12.00 11.25 -15.38
CA GLY A 300 -10.66 11.23 -15.95
C GLY A 300 -9.58 10.66 -15.02
N VAL A 301 -9.98 9.74 -14.12
CA VAL A 301 -9.07 9.10 -13.16
C VAL A 301 -8.42 7.87 -13.81
N GLU A 302 -7.10 7.79 -13.72
CA GLU A 302 -6.34 6.59 -14.09
C GLU A 302 -6.34 5.58 -12.93
N LEU A 303 -6.35 4.29 -13.26
CA LEU A 303 -6.30 3.22 -12.28
C LEU A 303 -4.91 2.57 -12.21
N TYR A 304 -4.45 2.31 -10.99
CA TYR A 304 -3.25 1.52 -10.70
C TYR A 304 -3.65 0.28 -9.89
N GLN A 305 -3.03 -0.84 -10.18
CA GLN A 305 -3.06 -2.02 -9.32
C GLN A 305 -1.74 -2.04 -8.55
N THR A 306 -1.81 -1.90 -7.24
CA THR A 306 -0.62 -1.68 -6.40
C THR A 306 -0.23 -2.88 -5.57
N GLU A 307 -1.11 -3.87 -5.44
CA GLU A 307 -0.81 -5.07 -4.66
C GLU A 307 -1.69 -6.25 -5.07
N TRP A 308 -1.06 -7.38 -5.34
CA TRP A 308 -1.69 -8.69 -5.43
C TRP A 308 -0.64 -9.78 -5.27
N SER A 309 -0.96 -10.81 -4.51
CA SER A 309 -0.26 -12.09 -4.49
C SER A 309 -1.28 -13.23 -4.47
N MET A 310 -0.82 -14.42 -4.74
CA MET A 310 -1.67 -15.60 -4.67
C MET A 310 -1.90 -15.97 -3.21
N LEU A 311 -3.14 -15.86 -2.74
CA LEU A 311 -3.56 -16.32 -1.41
C LEU A 311 -4.15 -17.73 -1.53
N SER A 312 -3.74 -18.64 -0.66
CA SER A 312 -4.08 -20.08 -0.73
C SER A 312 -5.58 -20.37 -0.75
N THR A 313 -6.40 -19.49 -0.20
CA THR A 313 -7.85 -19.63 -0.14
C THR A 313 -8.59 -19.14 -1.38
N ASP A 314 -7.88 -18.58 -2.35
CA ASP A 314 -8.49 -17.87 -3.49
C ASP A 314 -8.64 -18.73 -4.75
N TYR A 315 -8.28 -20.02 -4.71
CA TYR A 315 -8.37 -20.92 -5.87
C TYR A 315 -9.60 -21.85 -5.79
N ASP A 316 -10.44 -21.82 -6.81
CA ASP A 316 -11.63 -22.65 -6.89
C ASP A 316 -11.33 -24.16 -7.00
N ASN A 317 -10.10 -24.53 -7.40
CA ASN A 317 -9.72 -25.92 -7.69
C ASN A 317 -8.68 -26.49 -6.73
N TYR A 318 -8.14 -25.70 -5.79
CA TYR A 318 -7.08 -26.13 -4.89
C TYR A 318 -7.37 -25.66 -3.48
N GLU A 319 -7.24 -26.53 -2.48
CA GLU A 319 -7.40 -26.20 -1.07
C GLU A 319 -6.22 -25.38 -0.54
N ASN A 320 -5.04 -25.53 -1.18
CA ASN A 320 -3.84 -24.76 -0.88
C ASN A 320 -2.87 -24.73 -2.09
N TYR A 321 -1.80 -23.93 -2.02
CA TYR A 321 -0.81 -23.80 -3.09
C TYR A 321 -0.01 -25.06 -3.35
N ASP A 322 0.20 -25.88 -2.33
CA ASP A 322 1.03 -27.09 -2.43
C ASP A 322 0.43 -28.11 -3.38
N ASP A 323 -0.90 -28.03 -3.61
CA ASP A 323 -1.63 -28.92 -4.52
C ASP A 323 -1.63 -28.44 -5.98
N ALA A 324 -1.21 -27.18 -6.22
CA ALA A 324 -1.17 -26.60 -7.55
C ALA A 324 0.19 -26.77 -8.23
N SER A 325 0.19 -27.05 -9.53
CA SER A 325 1.43 -27.01 -10.29
C SER A 325 1.91 -25.57 -10.50
N TYR A 326 3.22 -25.38 -10.74
CA TYR A 326 3.74 -24.06 -11.08
C TYR A 326 3.08 -23.44 -12.31
N MET A 327 2.62 -24.26 -13.26
CA MET A 327 1.88 -23.79 -14.43
C MET A 327 0.50 -23.28 -14.05
N ASP A 328 -0.21 -23.93 -13.13
CA ASP A 328 -1.51 -23.47 -12.64
C ASP A 328 -1.39 -22.12 -11.93
N LEU A 329 -0.34 -21.97 -11.09
CA LEU A 329 -0.03 -20.71 -10.42
C LEU A 329 0.28 -19.60 -11.44
N ALA A 330 1.11 -19.91 -12.45
CA ALA A 330 1.45 -18.96 -13.51
C ALA A 330 0.22 -18.54 -14.34
N LEU A 331 -0.68 -19.46 -14.67
CA LEU A 331 -1.91 -19.18 -15.39
C LEU A 331 -2.88 -18.34 -14.54
N SER A 332 -2.96 -18.60 -13.24
CA SER A 332 -3.76 -17.81 -12.32
C SER A 332 -3.27 -16.36 -12.24
N MET A 333 -1.96 -16.15 -12.10
CA MET A 333 -1.35 -14.83 -12.17
C MET A 333 -1.60 -14.15 -13.51
N ALA A 334 -1.40 -14.84 -14.62
CA ALA A 334 -1.63 -14.32 -15.96
C ALA A 334 -3.09 -13.88 -16.16
N ARG A 335 -4.05 -14.60 -15.59
CA ARG A 335 -5.48 -14.27 -15.63
C ARG A 335 -5.78 -12.96 -14.90
N VAL A 336 -5.26 -12.79 -13.68
CA VAL A 336 -5.42 -11.55 -12.92
C VAL A 336 -4.75 -10.38 -13.64
N LEU A 337 -3.50 -10.54 -14.03
CA LEU A 337 -2.74 -9.53 -14.77
C LEU A 337 -3.46 -9.10 -16.06
N HIS A 338 -4.00 -10.07 -16.83
CA HIS A 338 -4.76 -9.78 -18.05
C HIS A 338 -5.97 -8.89 -17.76
N HIS A 339 -6.77 -9.23 -16.75
CA HIS A 339 -7.97 -8.44 -16.43
C HIS A 339 -7.63 -7.07 -15.83
N ASP A 340 -6.59 -6.97 -15.03
CA ASP A 340 -6.13 -5.68 -14.52
C ASP A 340 -5.68 -4.76 -15.67
N LEU A 341 -4.86 -5.28 -16.60
CA LEU A 341 -4.36 -4.50 -17.74
C LEU A 341 -5.43 -4.23 -18.81
N ALA A 342 -6.18 -5.28 -19.23
CA ALA A 342 -7.07 -5.18 -20.38
C ALA A 342 -8.49 -4.72 -20.02
N THR A 343 -8.99 -5.01 -18.81
CA THR A 343 -10.36 -4.69 -18.38
C THR A 343 -10.39 -3.44 -17.50
N ALA A 344 -9.58 -3.38 -16.43
CA ALA A 344 -9.45 -2.18 -15.61
C ALA A 344 -8.60 -1.09 -16.26
N ASN A 345 -7.84 -1.43 -17.31
CA ASN A 345 -6.91 -0.53 -18.01
C ASN A 345 -5.92 0.15 -17.06
N VAL A 346 -5.37 -0.62 -16.11
CA VAL A 346 -4.40 -0.09 -15.16
C VAL A 346 -3.10 0.33 -15.85
N ARG A 347 -2.50 1.40 -15.38
CA ARG A 347 -1.23 1.94 -15.87
C ARG A 347 -0.01 1.40 -15.15
N SER A 348 -0.23 0.81 -13.98
CA SER A 348 0.80 0.16 -13.16
C SER A 348 0.25 -1.12 -12.56
N TRP A 349 1.10 -2.12 -12.41
CA TRP A 349 0.74 -3.39 -11.80
C TRP A 349 1.88 -3.90 -10.92
N SER A 350 1.58 -4.20 -9.66
CA SER A 350 2.55 -4.65 -8.67
C SER A 350 2.18 -6.02 -8.10
N TYR A 351 3.17 -6.91 -8.04
CA TYR A 351 3.08 -8.18 -7.30
C TYR A 351 3.58 -7.95 -5.87
N TRP A 352 2.84 -8.50 -4.88
CA TRP A 352 3.23 -8.53 -3.47
C TRP A 352 4.03 -9.76 -3.12
#